data_49425bf28956ca14fc6a7199f922ba7f
#
_entry.id   49425bf28956ca14fc6a7199f922ba7f
#
_cell.length_a   1.000
_cell.length_b   1.000
_cell.length_c   1.000
_cell.angle_alpha   90.00
_cell.angle_beta   90.00
_cell.angle_gamma   90.00
#
_symmetry.space_group_name_H-M   'P 1'
#
loop_
_entity.id
_entity.type
_entity.pdbx_description
1 polymer ?
#
loop_
_entity_poly.entity_id
_entity_poly.type
_entity_poly.pdbx_seq_one_letter_code
_entity_poly.pdbx_strand_id
1 'polypeptide(L)'
;MSKSPVLDRRHVLLGAAGTLALIACGSRDAAAANSGSDQRFKDSPFRTVSDAEWKRRLPDESYRILRHEATERAGTGPLLNEKRKGVFACRGCDLPLFKSEWKYESGTGWPSFFDTIKENVGTKTDYKIGMARTEYHCARCLGHQRHIFNDGPRPTGLRYCNNGHALKFIAA
;
A
#
# COMPACT_ATOMS: atom_id res chain seq x y z
N MET A 1 -26.03 -34.02 -76.11
CA MET A 1 -25.94 -35.05 -75.07
C MET A 1 -24.52 -35.07 -74.58
N SER A 2 -24.25 -34.38 -73.46
CA SER A 2 -22.93 -34.39 -72.89
C SER A 2 -23.13 -34.41 -71.38
N LYS A 3 -22.61 -35.45 -70.73
CA LYS A 3 -22.71 -35.68 -69.29
C LYS A 3 -21.58 -34.94 -68.60
N SER A 4 -21.90 -34.10 -67.63
CA SER A 4 -20.94 -33.48 -66.74
C SER A 4 -20.47 -34.52 -65.66
N PRO A 5 -19.17 -34.52 -65.33
CA PRO A 5 -18.71 -35.31 -64.22
C PRO A 5 -18.87 -34.51 -62.91
N VAL A 6 -19.36 -35.20 -61.90
CA VAL A 6 -19.47 -34.76 -60.52
C VAL A 6 -18.07 -34.75 -59.90
N LEU A 7 -17.61 -33.58 -59.43
CA LEU A 7 -16.36 -33.48 -58.63
C LEU A 7 -16.68 -33.72 -57.17
N ASP A 8 -16.08 -34.80 -56.66
CA ASP A 8 -16.10 -35.22 -55.27
C ASP A 8 -15.28 -34.27 -54.40
N ARG A 9 -15.94 -33.67 -53.39
CA ARG A 9 -15.33 -32.80 -52.41
C ARG A 9 -14.87 -33.65 -51.22
N ARG A 10 -13.63 -34.09 -51.26
CA ARG A 10 -12.96 -34.63 -50.06
C ARG A 10 -11.65 -33.89 -49.83
N HIS A 11 -11.71 -33.12 -48.74
CA HIS A 11 -10.65 -32.91 -47.77
C HIS A 11 -9.35 -32.21 -48.16
N VAL A 12 -9.14 -31.07 -47.48
CA VAL A 12 -8.01 -30.99 -46.55
C VAL A 12 -8.31 -29.88 -45.54
N LEU A 13 -8.63 -30.27 -44.31
CA LEU A 13 -8.55 -29.36 -43.15
C LEU A 13 -7.11 -29.35 -42.66
N LEU A 14 -6.32 -28.39 -43.09
CA LEU A 14 -5.09 -28.06 -42.38
C LEU A 14 -5.44 -27.08 -41.22
N GLY A 15 -5.42 -27.60 -40.00
CA GLY A 15 -5.52 -26.83 -38.78
C GLY A 15 -4.28 -25.98 -38.58
N ALA A 16 -4.42 -24.66 -38.74
CA ALA A 16 -3.46 -23.73 -38.23
C ALA A 16 -3.74 -23.52 -36.72
N ALA A 17 -2.97 -24.20 -35.88
CA ALA A 17 -2.94 -23.95 -34.45
C ALA A 17 -2.28 -22.57 -34.22
N GLY A 18 -3.09 -21.50 -34.15
CA GLY A 18 -2.68 -20.21 -33.71
C GLY A 18 -2.50 -20.22 -32.19
N THR A 19 -1.26 -20.24 -31.73
CA THR A 19 -0.93 -19.98 -30.33
C THR A 19 -1.24 -18.51 -30.03
N LEU A 20 -2.38 -18.23 -29.42
CA LEU A 20 -2.62 -16.95 -28.76
C LEU A 20 -1.68 -16.87 -27.55
N ALA A 21 -0.60 -16.12 -27.68
CA ALA A 21 0.19 -15.66 -26.55
C ALA A 21 -0.68 -14.65 -25.78
N LEU A 22 -1.33 -15.10 -24.72
CA LEU A 22 -1.90 -14.21 -23.69
C LEU A 22 -0.75 -13.49 -23.01
N ILE A 23 -0.49 -12.25 -23.46
CA ILE A 23 0.31 -11.31 -22.69
C ILE A 23 -0.52 -10.96 -21.45
N ALA A 24 -0.32 -11.72 -20.38
CA ALA A 24 -0.79 -11.35 -19.07
C ALA A 24 -0.05 -10.07 -18.68
N CYS A 25 -0.69 -8.91 -18.88
CA CYS A 25 -0.34 -7.69 -18.17
C CYS A 25 -0.52 -7.98 -16.67
N GLY A 26 0.55 -8.45 -16.04
CA GLY A 26 0.59 -8.64 -14.61
C GLY A 26 0.41 -7.28 -13.94
N SER A 27 -0.80 -6.99 -13.50
CA SER A 27 -1.03 -6.04 -12.42
C SER A 27 -0.19 -6.56 -11.25
N ARG A 28 0.93 -5.90 -10.98
CA ARG A 28 1.73 -6.16 -9.80
C ARG A 28 0.88 -5.75 -8.61
N ASP A 29 0.23 -6.73 -8.01
CA ASP A 29 -0.47 -6.55 -6.75
C ASP A 29 0.50 -6.01 -5.72
N ALA A 30 0.30 -4.74 -5.32
CA ALA A 30 1.09 -4.10 -4.27
C ALA A 30 0.99 -4.87 -2.93
N ALA A 31 0.01 -5.76 -2.79
CA ALA A 31 -0.19 -6.60 -1.62
C ALA A 31 0.81 -7.76 -1.46
N ALA A 32 1.45 -8.23 -2.54
CA ALA A 32 2.35 -9.39 -2.47
C ALA A 32 3.81 -9.05 -2.12
N ALA A 33 4.19 -7.76 -2.06
CA ALA A 33 5.59 -7.36 -2.08
C ALA A 33 6.27 -7.18 -0.71
N ASN A 34 5.57 -7.27 0.44
CA ASN A 34 6.11 -6.78 1.71
C ASN A 34 6.18 -7.75 2.90
N SER A 35 6.06 -9.06 2.71
CA SER A 35 6.36 -10.04 3.76
C SER A 35 7.84 -9.98 4.22
N GLY A 36 8.74 -9.49 3.36
CA GLY A 36 10.16 -9.29 3.66
C GLY A 36 10.44 -8.14 4.64
N SER A 37 9.67 -7.06 4.58
CA SER A 37 9.86 -5.90 5.46
C SER A 37 9.59 -6.24 6.92
N ASP A 38 8.50 -6.97 7.18
CA ASP A 38 8.15 -7.41 8.53
C ASP A 38 9.15 -8.41 9.09
N GLN A 39 9.69 -9.30 8.24
CA GLN A 39 10.68 -10.27 8.64
C GLN A 39 12.01 -9.61 9.06
N ARG A 40 12.41 -8.52 8.40
CA ARG A 40 13.59 -7.73 8.77
C ARG A 40 13.57 -7.26 10.23
N PHE A 41 12.39 -6.98 10.76
CA PHE A 41 12.20 -6.47 12.12
C PHE A 41 11.56 -7.49 13.07
N LYS A 42 11.58 -8.80 12.76
CA LYS A 42 10.91 -9.84 13.56
C LYS A 42 11.32 -9.83 15.04
N ASP A 43 12.59 -9.56 15.32
CA ASP A 43 13.16 -9.53 16.66
C ASP A 43 13.17 -8.12 17.29
N SER A 44 12.42 -7.19 16.72
CA SER A 44 12.34 -5.83 17.23
C SER A 44 11.70 -5.81 18.63
N PRO A 45 12.32 -5.13 19.63
CA PRO A 45 11.74 -4.99 20.97
C PRO A 45 10.39 -4.27 20.97
N PHE A 46 10.09 -3.49 19.92
CA PHE A 46 8.80 -2.84 19.77
C PHE A 46 7.64 -3.81 19.50
N ARG A 47 7.92 -5.05 19.09
CA ARG A 47 6.89 -6.07 18.84
C ARG A 47 6.44 -6.79 20.10
N THR A 48 7.23 -6.73 21.16
CA THR A 48 6.94 -7.35 22.47
C THR A 48 6.39 -6.36 23.49
N VAL A 49 6.28 -5.08 23.14
CA VAL A 49 5.69 -4.05 23.99
C VAL A 49 4.20 -4.35 24.20
N SER A 50 3.78 -4.43 25.48
CA SER A 50 2.39 -4.68 25.83
C SER A 50 1.47 -3.53 25.44
N ASP A 51 0.18 -3.81 25.28
CA ASP A 51 -0.83 -2.79 24.93
C ASP A 51 -0.91 -1.69 26.00
N ALA A 52 -0.88 -2.06 27.27
CA ALA A 52 -0.85 -1.12 28.39
C ALA A 52 0.38 -0.20 28.35
N GLU A 53 1.53 -0.73 27.93
CA GLU A 53 2.74 0.08 27.76
C GLU A 53 2.64 1.02 26.56
N TRP A 54 2.07 0.56 25.43
CA TRP A 54 1.79 1.44 24.30
C TRP A 54 0.87 2.59 24.68
N LYS A 55 -0.19 2.31 25.47
CA LYS A 55 -1.11 3.33 25.97
C LYS A 55 -0.40 4.38 26.83
N ARG A 56 0.60 4.01 27.61
CA ARG A 56 1.39 4.97 28.41
C ARG A 56 2.36 5.81 27.57
N ARG A 57 2.93 5.22 26.51
CA ARG A 57 3.96 5.86 25.67
C ARG A 57 3.40 6.83 24.64
N LEU A 58 2.19 6.59 24.17
CA LEU A 58 1.60 7.31 23.04
C LEU A 58 0.52 8.28 23.52
N PRO A 59 0.39 9.45 22.87
CA PRO A 59 -0.82 10.26 22.98
C PRO A 59 -2.05 9.42 22.62
N ASP A 60 -3.19 9.67 23.25
CA ASP A 60 -4.41 8.86 23.12
C ASP A 60 -4.83 8.62 21.66
N GLU A 61 -4.83 9.67 20.84
CA GLU A 61 -5.21 9.53 19.42
C GLU A 61 -4.20 8.68 18.64
N SER A 62 -2.90 8.86 18.89
CA SER A 62 -1.84 8.03 18.28
C SER A 62 -1.94 6.58 18.71
N TYR A 63 -2.26 6.31 19.96
CA TYR A 63 -2.47 4.97 20.48
C TYR A 63 -3.66 4.29 19.79
N ARG A 64 -4.82 4.97 19.72
CA ARG A 64 -6.00 4.45 19.05
C ARG A 64 -5.74 4.11 17.58
N ILE A 65 -5.00 4.96 16.89
CA ILE A 65 -4.65 4.75 15.48
C ILE A 65 -3.65 3.61 15.32
N LEU A 66 -2.50 3.70 15.97
CA LEU A 66 -1.39 2.76 15.77
C LEU A 66 -1.69 1.35 16.27
N ARG A 67 -2.53 1.21 17.33
CA ARG A 67 -2.76 -0.08 17.99
C ARG A 67 -4.16 -0.65 17.78
N HIS A 68 -5.15 0.19 17.51
CA HIS A 68 -6.54 -0.21 17.31
C HIS A 68 -7.08 0.13 15.92
N GLU A 69 -6.19 0.49 14.97
CA GLU A 69 -6.52 0.76 13.56
C GLU A 69 -7.65 1.81 13.39
N ALA A 70 -7.69 2.79 14.32
CA ALA A 70 -8.61 3.92 14.20
C ALA A 70 -8.18 4.86 13.06
N THR A 71 -9.07 5.73 12.66
CA THR A 71 -8.83 6.77 11.66
C THR A 71 -9.14 8.13 12.28
N GLU A 72 -8.22 9.08 12.16
CA GLU A 72 -8.45 10.47 12.54
C GLU A 72 -9.49 11.13 11.61
N ARG A 73 -10.17 12.17 12.09
CA ARG A 73 -11.10 12.94 11.26
C ARG A 73 -10.34 13.65 10.13
N ALA A 74 -10.92 13.64 8.93
CA ALA A 74 -10.36 14.34 7.78
C ALA A 74 -10.16 15.85 8.07
N GLY A 75 -9.03 16.39 7.64
CA GLY A 75 -8.71 17.81 7.81
C GLY A 75 -8.16 18.20 9.20
N THR A 76 -8.08 17.27 10.16
CA THR A 76 -7.65 17.59 11.54
C THR A 76 -6.26 17.08 11.90
N GLY A 77 -5.63 16.27 11.04
CA GLY A 77 -4.32 15.68 11.31
C GLY A 77 -3.20 16.73 11.42
N PRO A 78 -2.33 16.65 12.45
CA PRO A 78 -1.34 17.70 12.75
C PRO A 78 -0.29 17.90 11.66
N LEU A 79 -0.08 16.89 10.80
CA LEU A 79 0.93 16.92 9.72
C LEU A 79 0.32 17.11 8.32
N LEU A 80 -0.97 17.41 8.24
CA LEU A 80 -1.64 17.65 6.96
C LEU A 80 -0.94 18.76 6.16
N ASN A 81 -0.66 19.89 6.82
CA ASN A 81 -0.05 21.07 6.20
C ASN A 81 1.48 21.16 6.38
N GLU A 82 2.14 20.09 6.85
CA GLU A 82 3.61 20.09 6.97
C GLU A 82 4.27 20.07 5.59
N LYS A 83 5.11 21.09 5.28
CA LYS A 83 5.76 21.29 3.97
C LYS A 83 7.29 21.46 4.08
N ARG A 84 7.85 21.44 5.28
CA ARG A 84 9.29 21.58 5.47
C ARG A 84 10.04 20.36 4.94
N LYS A 85 11.32 20.54 4.61
CA LYS A 85 12.22 19.42 4.27
C LYS A 85 12.50 18.57 5.51
N GLY A 86 12.44 17.24 5.34
CA GLY A 86 12.68 16.30 6.43
C GLY A 86 12.09 14.92 6.15
N VAL A 87 11.86 14.20 7.21
CA VAL A 87 11.40 12.81 7.19
C VAL A 87 10.17 12.66 8.07
N PHE A 88 9.20 11.89 7.60
CA PHE A 88 8.06 11.43 8.40
C PHE A 88 8.36 10.03 8.93
N ALA A 89 8.44 9.90 10.23
CA ALA A 89 8.73 8.66 10.94
C ALA A 89 7.50 8.13 11.68
N CYS A 90 7.46 6.82 11.93
CA CYS A 90 6.43 6.21 12.74
C CYS A 90 6.42 6.82 14.15
N ARG A 91 5.28 7.29 14.62
CA ARG A 91 5.11 7.87 15.95
C ARG A 91 5.43 6.87 17.07
N GLY A 92 5.22 5.58 16.83
CA GLY A 92 5.42 4.55 17.83
C GLY A 92 6.88 4.14 18.06
N CYS A 93 7.73 4.18 17.02
CA CYS A 93 9.08 3.60 17.12
C CYS A 93 10.16 4.36 16.34
N ASP A 94 9.86 5.54 15.83
CA ASP A 94 10.80 6.43 15.14
C ASP A 94 11.42 5.87 13.85
N LEU A 95 10.86 4.78 13.31
CA LEU A 95 11.30 4.27 12.01
C LEU A 95 10.92 5.26 10.91
N PRO A 96 11.87 5.77 10.10
CA PRO A 96 11.56 6.58 8.94
C PRO A 96 10.65 5.84 7.95
N LEU A 97 9.56 6.47 7.52
CA LEU A 97 8.62 5.86 6.58
C LEU A 97 8.54 6.62 5.26
N PHE A 98 8.58 7.96 5.30
CA PHE A 98 8.44 8.79 4.11
C PHE A 98 9.43 9.95 4.13
N LYS A 99 9.90 10.34 2.95
CA LYS A 99 10.62 11.60 2.74
C LYS A 99 9.61 12.72 2.46
N SER A 100 9.91 13.94 2.87
CA SER A 100 9.05 15.09 2.62
C SER A 100 8.81 15.38 1.15
N GLU A 101 9.76 15.06 0.28
CA GLU A 101 9.67 15.22 -1.17
C GLU A 101 8.61 14.34 -1.84
N TRP A 102 8.15 13.29 -1.15
CA TRP A 102 7.09 12.40 -1.64
C TRP A 102 5.69 12.83 -1.19
N LYS A 103 5.62 13.81 -0.29
CA LYS A 103 4.34 14.34 0.20
C LYS A 103 3.70 15.23 -0.86
N TYR A 104 2.39 15.06 -1.05
CA TYR A 104 1.61 15.89 -1.96
C TYR A 104 0.22 16.17 -1.40
N GLU A 105 -0.46 17.18 -1.98
CA GLU A 105 -1.83 17.53 -1.62
C GLU A 105 -2.82 16.68 -2.40
N SER A 106 -3.45 15.73 -1.73
CA SER A 106 -4.41 14.81 -2.37
C SER A 106 -5.86 15.29 -2.34
N GLY A 107 -6.16 16.36 -1.61
CA GLY A 107 -7.53 16.84 -1.40
C GLY A 107 -8.39 15.96 -0.49
N THR A 108 -7.86 14.84 0.02
CA THR A 108 -8.65 13.89 0.82
C THR A 108 -8.78 14.27 2.30
N GLY A 109 -8.00 15.25 2.77
CA GLY A 109 -7.97 15.68 4.17
C GLY A 109 -7.03 14.89 5.06
N TRP A 110 -6.16 14.06 4.49
CA TRP A 110 -5.13 13.32 5.21
C TRP A 110 -3.76 13.48 4.53
N PRO A 111 -2.65 13.44 5.30
CA PRO A 111 -1.31 13.42 4.73
C PRO A 111 -1.18 12.30 3.70
N SER A 112 -0.72 12.61 2.50
CA SER A 112 -0.61 11.67 1.39
C SER A 112 0.77 11.71 0.78
N PHE A 113 1.30 10.53 0.44
CA PHE A 113 2.62 10.35 -0.16
C PHE A 113 2.51 9.46 -1.39
N PHE A 114 3.28 9.78 -2.45
CA PHE A 114 3.26 8.94 -3.66
C PHE A 114 4.28 7.79 -3.61
N ASP A 115 5.21 7.78 -2.64
CA ASP A 115 6.18 6.72 -2.42
C ASP A 115 6.48 6.55 -0.92
N THR A 116 7.20 5.50 -0.54
CA THR A 116 7.59 5.18 0.83
C THR A 116 8.98 4.54 0.86
N ILE A 117 9.62 4.51 2.04
CA ILE A 117 10.79 3.67 2.28
C ILE A 117 10.31 2.22 2.39
N LYS A 118 10.35 1.50 1.28
CA LYS A 118 9.66 0.19 1.08
C LYS A 118 10.05 -0.85 2.12
N GLU A 119 11.31 -0.85 2.56
CA GLU A 119 11.85 -1.78 3.56
C GLU A 119 11.31 -1.53 4.97
N ASN A 120 10.67 -0.38 5.19
CA ASN A 120 10.18 0.06 6.49
C ASN A 120 8.66 -0.05 6.63
N VAL A 121 7.97 -0.52 5.59
CA VAL A 121 6.52 -0.63 5.53
C VAL A 121 6.11 -2.07 5.22
N GLY A 122 5.24 -2.63 6.04
CA GLY A 122 4.55 -3.90 5.78
C GLY A 122 3.13 -3.64 5.28
N THR A 123 2.52 -4.65 4.63
CA THR A 123 1.15 -4.57 4.12
C THR A 123 0.34 -5.81 4.49
N LYS A 124 -0.97 -5.63 4.64
CA LYS A 124 -1.93 -6.73 4.76
C LYS A 124 -3.25 -6.34 4.07
N THR A 125 -4.07 -7.35 3.76
CA THR A 125 -5.42 -7.09 3.24
C THR A 125 -6.38 -6.79 4.39
N ASP A 126 -7.15 -5.70 4.24
CA ASP A 126 -8.19 -5.27 5.18
C ASP A 126 -9.58 -5.40 4.54
N TYR A 127 -10.50 -6.08 5.22
CA TYR A 127 -11.89 -6.31 4.81
C TYR A 127 -12.93 -5.61 5.69
N LYS A 128 -12.53 -4.75 6.64
CA LYS A 128 -13.41 -4.17 7.67
C LYS A 128 -14.64 -3.44 7.14
N ILE A 129 -14.58 -2.90 5.92
CA ILE A 129 -15.72 -2.18 5.31
C ILE A 129 -16.43 -3.00 4.23
N GLY A 130 -16.28 -4.33 4.21
CA GLY A 130 -16.94 -5.19 3.24
C GLY A 130 -16.29 -5.25 1.85
N MET A 131 -15.19 -4.53 1.62
CA MET A 131 -14.37 -4.60 0.41
C MET A 131 -12.89 -4.74 0.75
N ALA A 132 -12.13 -5.43 -0.11
CA ALA A 132 -10.70 -5.59 0.06
C ALA A 132 -9.96 -4.25 -0.12
N ARG A 133 -9.15 -3.88 0.85
CA ARG A 133 -8.24 -2.73 0.79
C ARG A 133 -6.84 -3.17 1.18
N THR A 134 -5.82 -2.50 0.66
CA THR A 134 -4.45 -2.70 1.11
C THR A 134 -4.17 -1.78 2.30
N GLU A 135 -4.17 -2.34 3.51
CA GLU A 135 -3.67 -1.67 4.70
C GLU A 135 -2.16 -1.71 4.72
N TYR A 136 -1.53 -0.66 5.24
CA TYR A 136 -0.10 -0.69 5.52
C TYR A 136 0.24 -0.25 6.94
N HIS A 137 1.36 -0.76 7.44
CA HIS A 137 1.82 -0.54 8.80
C HIS A 137 3.35 -0.37 8.85
N CYS A 138 3.83 0.16 9.94
CA CYS A 138 5.26 0.24 10.23
C CYS A 138 5.83 -1.16 10.42
N ALA A 139 6.82 -1.58 9.60
CA ALA A 139 7.41 -2.91 9.66
C ALA A 139 8.12 -3.21 11.01
N ARG A 140 8.60 -2.18 11.75
CA ARG A 140 9.31 -2.37 13.02
C ARG A 140 8.37 -2.66 14.20
N CYS A 141 7.28 -1.91 14.35
CA CYS A 141 6.41 -2.00 15.52
C CYS A 141 4.99 -2.51 15.20
N LEU A 142 4.70 -2.81 13.93
CA LEU A 142 3.38 -3.18 13.42
C LEU A 142 2.29 -2.13 13.66
N GLY A 143 2.66 -0.88 13.94
CA GLY A 143 1.72 0.21 14.13
C GLY A 143 1.00 0.56 12.83
N HIS A 144 -0.33 0.50 12.85
CA HIS A 144 -1.19 0.87 11.72
C HIS A 144 -0.92 2.29 11.25
N GLN A 145 -0.77 2.48 9.94
CA GLN A 145 -0.59 3.79 9.33
C GLN A 145 -1.82 4.25 8.57
N ARG A 146 -2.39 3.43 7.73
CA ARG A 146 -3.66 3.52 7.03
C ARG A 146 -3.71 2.60 5.79
N HIS A 147 -4.06 3.14 4.59
CA HIS A 147 -4.29 2.35 3.38
C HIS A 147 -3.55 2.90 2.17
N ILE A 148 -3.24 2.02 1.22
CA ILE A 148 -2.67 2.34 -0.09
C ILE A 148 -3.79 2.32 -1.13
N PHE A 149 -3.79 3.31 -2.03
CA PHE A 149 -4.73 3.46 -3.13
C PHE A 149 -3.97 3.60 -4.46
N ASN A 150 -4.63 3.28 -5.58
CA ASN A 150 -4.07 3.35 -6.93
C ASN A 150 -4.46 4.67 -7.65
N ASP A 151 -4.72 5.73 -6.91
CA ASP A 151 -5.14 7.04 -7.38
C ASP A 151 -4.09 8.13 -7.12
N GLY A 152 -2.84 7.73 -6.92
CA GLY A 152 -1.72 8.65 -6.69
C GLY A 152 -1.12 9.21 -7.99
N PRO A 153 -0.24 10.21 -7.87
CA PRO A 153 0.46 10.79 -9.01
C PRO A 153 1.62 9.90 -9.50
N ARG A 154 2.15 10.23 -10.67
CA ARG A 154 3.44 9.69 -11.11
C ARG A 154 4.54 10.04 -10.11
N PRO A 155 5.61 9.23 -9.98
CA PRO A 155 5.97 8.08 -10.84
C PRO A 155 5.29 6.76 -10.46
N THR A 156 4.73 6.60 -9.26
CA THR A 156 4.25 5.30 -8.76
C THR A 156 2.79 5.00 -9.10
N GLY A 157 1.96 6.04 -9.26
CA GLY A 157 0.51 5.88 -9.35
C GLY A 157 -0.14 5.51 -8.02
N LEU A 158 0.65 5.38 -6.94
CA LEU A 158 0.17 5.00 -5.61
C LEU A 158 -0.06 6.22 -4.73
N ARG A 159 -1.04 6.13 -3.86
CA ARG A 159 -1.26 7.06 -2.75
C ARG A 159 -1.20 6.29 -1.43
N TYR A 160 -0.16 6.55 -0.66
CA TYR A 160 -0.07 6.16 0.74
C TYR A 160 -0.82 7.22 1.55
N CYS A 161 -2.10 6.95 1.84
CA CYS A 161 -2.90 7.79 2.73
C CYS A 161 -2.49 7.51 4.17
N ASN A 162 -2.18 8.53 4.96
CA ASN A 162 -1.68 8.34 6.32
C ASN A 162 -2.51 9.12 7.34
N ASN A 163 -2.58 8.61 8.57
CA ASN A 163 -3.05 9.39 9.70
C ASN A 163 -1.91 10.30 10.19
N GLY A 164 -2.15 11.60 10.33
CA GLY A 164 -1.14 12.54 10.83
C GLY A 164 -0.68 12.22 12.24
N HIS A 165 -1.57 11.69 13.09
CA HIS A 165 -1.24 11.23 14.44
C HIS A 165 -0.45 9.92 14.49
N ALA A 166 -0.37 9.15 13.39
CA ALA A 166 0.47 7.97 13.30
C ALA A 166 1.94 8.29 12.99
N LEU A 167 2.20 9.54 12.57
CA LEU A 167 3.51 10.03 12.20
C LEU A 167 4.05 11.07 13.18
N LYS A 168 5.36 11.26 13.14
CA LYS A 168 6.06 12.45 13.59
C LYS A 168 6.93 13.00 12.46
N PHE A 169 7.09 14.30 12.40
CA PHE A 169 7.98 14.96 11.46
C PHE A 169 9.32 15.24 12.12
N ILE A 170 10.40 14.94 11.39
CA ILE A 170 11.79 15.22 11.78
C ILE A 170 12.34 16.15 10.68
N ALA A 171 12.63 17.40 11.04
CA ALA A 171 13.21 18.36 10.11
C ALA A 171 14.63 17.94 9.71
N ALA A 172 15.03 18.28 8.47
CA ALA A 172 16.39 18.07 7.97
C ALA A 172 17.36 19.08 8.61
#